data_72c733b5e9af7e013cdff91cb09cd9c2
#
_entry.id   72c733b5e9af7e013cdff91cb09cd9c2
#
_cell.length_a   1.000
_cell.length_b   1.000
_cell.length_c   1.000
_cell.angle_alpha   90.00
_cell.angle_beta   90.00
_cell.angle_gamma   90.00
#
_symmetry.space_group_name_H-M   'P 1'
#
loop_
_entity.id
_entity.type
_entity.pdbx_description
1 polymer ?
#
loop_
_entity_poly.entity_id
_entity_poly.type
_entity_poly.pdbx_seq_one_letter_code
_entity_poly.pdbx_strand_id
1 'polypeptide(L)'
;LMPSHAGATTRIDDNYDAIQNYVVGKTIDEIDAAASDENAVDLVSGATLADTAGYLKAIAEAARNAQQNQAVEFNGDSSQLQLNVAYAAAHGDKCFTTAAALTDGENIILSYIDDFQFISSDEDVTGVPNSDAGFGENYADGVVLCSKRVNTEYYSANMSSKGGATVTIDGNFDAIQNHLNGMSIADATALADQENP
;
A
#
# COMPACT_ATOMS: atom_id res chain seq x y z
N LEU A 1 9.67 -23.88 5.53
CA LEU A 1 11.11 -23.91 5.84
C LEU A 1 11.84 -23.47 4.56
N MET A 2 12.23 -22.20 4.50
CA MET A 2 13.19 -21.79 3.47
C MET A 2 14.56 -22.37 3.79
N PRO A 3 15.25 -23.01 2.84
CA PRO A 3 16.65 -23.29 3.00
C PRO A 3 17.38 -21.95 3.07
N SER A 4 18.26 -21.80 4.03
CA SER A 4 19.09 -20.60 4.20
C SER A 4 20.08 -20.45 3.05
N HIS A 5 19.69 -19.81 1.98
CA HIS A 5 20.60 -19.43 0.88
C HIS A 5 21.40 -18.23 1.28
N ALA A 6 21.71 -17.85 2.36
CA ALA A 6 22.61 -16.79 2.81
C ALA A 6 22.84 -16.79 4.32
N GLY A 7 22.71 -17.97 4.99
CA GLY A 7 22.91 -18.02 6.46
C GLY A 7 21.81 -17.34 7.27
N ALA A 8 20.63 -17.07 6.67
CA ALA A 8 19.52 -16.48 7.38
C ALA A 8 19.07 -17.37 8.53
N THR A 9 19.03 -16.83 9.73
CA THR A 9 18.62 -17.52 10.97
C THR A 9 17.17 -17.23 11.34
N THR A 10 16.59 -16.16 10.79
CA THR A 10 15.23 -15.68 11.04
C THR A 10 14.42 -15.74 9.74
N ARG A 11 13.16 -16.14 9.82
CA ARG A 11 12.26 -16.13 8.66
C ARG A 11 11.96 -14.70 8.22
N ILE A 12 11.55 -14.52 6.96
CA ILE A 12 11.26 -13.18 6.43
C ILE A 12 10.04 -12.56 7.12
N ASP A 13 9.00 -13.34 7.36
CA ASP A 13 7.81 -12.92 8.08
C ASP A 13 8.12 -12.50 9.53
N ASP A 14 8.91 -13.29 10.26
CA ASP A 14 9.36 -12.94 11.61
C ASP A 14 10.17 -11.62 11.65
N ASN A 15 10.96 -11.35 10.59
CA ASN A 15 11.67 -10.08 10.44
C ASN A 15 10.72 -8.91 10.23
N TYR A 16 9.70 -9.08 9.37
CA TYR A 16 8.70 -8.05 9.15
C TYR A 16 7.89 -7.77 10.42
N ASP A 17 7.51 -8.81 11.15
CA ASP A 17 6.81 -8.67 12.43
C ASP A 17 7.68 -7.93 13.46
N ALA A 18 8.98 -8.22 13.54
CA ALA A 18 9.90 -7.50 14.41
C ALA A 18 9.99 -6.01 14.06
N ILE A 19 10.09 -5.66 12.78
CA ILE A 19 10.15 -4.28 12.31
C ILE A 19 8.82 -3.55 12.57
N GLN A 20 7.69 -4.17 12.28
CA GLN A 20 6.37 -3.61 12.54
C GLN A 20 6.15 -3.37 14.04
N ASN A 21 6.48 -4.34 14.88
CA ASN A 21 6.38 -4.19 16.34
C ASN A 21 7.29 -3.11 16.90
N TYR A 22 8.47 -2.92 16.30
CA TYR A 22 9.41 -1.88 16.71
C TYR A 22 8.85 -0.47 16.52
N VAL A 23 8.10 -0.22 15.45
CA VAL A 23 7.56 1.11 15.13
C VAL A 23 6.26 1.44 15.86
N VAL A 24 5.58 0.46 16.43
CA VAL A 24 4.32 0.71 17.17
C VAL A 24 4.56 1.66 18.34
N GLY A 25 3.79 2.74 18.37
CA GLY A 25 3.86 3.78 19.41
C GLY A 25 5.02 4.77 19.26
N LYS A 26 5.85 4.67 18.21
CA LYS A 26 6.90 5.64 17.92
C LYS A 26 6.37 6.78 17.06
N THR A 27 6.99 7.94 17.23
CA THR A 27 6.80 9.07 16.33
C THR A 27 7.55 8.86 15.01
N ILE A 28 7.14 9.59 13.97
CA ILE A 28 7.82 9.54 12.67
C ILE A 28 9.29 9.95 12.82
N ASP A 29 9.59 10.97 13.63
CA ASP A 29 10.96 11.42 13.86
C ASP A 29 11.83 10.33 14.54
N GLU A 30 11.26 9.56 15.46
CA GLU A 30 11.97 8.43 16.10
C GLU A 30 12.24 7.29 15.10
N ILE A 31 11.30 7.04 14.18
CA ILE A 31 11.49 6.05 13.12
C ILE A 31 12.55 6.51 12.13
N ASP A 32 12.55 7.78 11.73
CA ASP A 32 13.56 8.38 10.84
C ASP A 32 14.94 8.35 11.45
N ALA A 33 15.05 8.67 12.75
CA ALA A 33 16.31 8.58 13.46
C ALA A 33 16.87 7.15 13.45
N ALA A 34 16.02 6.15 13.73
CA ALA A 34 16.41 4.74 13.67
C ALA A 34 16.78 4.30 12.25
N ALA A 35 16.06 4.74 11.24
CA ALA A 35 16.33 4.44 9.84
C ALA A 35 17.63 5.09 9.31
N SER A 36 18.12 6.12 9.99
CA SER A 36 19.36 6.82 9.66
C SER A 36 20.58 6.29 10.43
N ASP A 37 20.37 5.37 11.35
CA ASP A 37 21.45 4.73 12.10
C ASP A 37 22.20 3.72 11.23
N GLU A 38 23.53 3.73 11.29
CA GLU A 38 24.38 2.80 10.54
C GLU A 38 24.12 1.34 10.93
N ASN A 39 23.61 1.11 12.13
CA ASN A 39 23.28 -0.23 12.67
C ASN A 39 21.77 -0.38 12.91
N ALA A 40 20.93 0.15 12.02
CA ALA A 40 19.47 0.14 12.16
C ALA A 40 18.90 -1.26 12.48
N VAL A 41 19.50 -2.33 11.96
CA VAL A 41 19.11 -3.72 12.24
C VAL A 41 19.30 -4.08 13.73
N ASP A 42 20.33 -3.55 14.36
CA ASP A 42 20.64 -3.84 15.78
C ASP A 42 19.67 -3.14 16.74
N LEU A 43 19.00 -2.09 16.28
CA LEU A 43 17.98 -1.38 17.05
C LEU A 43 16.66 -2.16 17.10
N VAL A 44 16.42 -3.07 16.15
CA VAL A 44 15.17 -3.80 15.99
C VAL A 44 15.35 -5.23 16.52
N SER A 45 15.01 -5.44 17.79
CA SER A 45 15.12 -6.75 18.41
C SER A 45 14.32 -7.82 17.63
N GLY A 46 15.01 -8.86 17.17
CA GLY A 46 14.42 -9.93 16.36
C GLY A 46 14.58 -9.77 14.84
N ALA A 47 14.97 -8.59 14.36
CA ALA A 47 15.31 -8.40 12.95
C ALA A 47 16.75 -8.82 12.66
N THR A 48 16.98 -9.37 11.47
CA THR A 48 18.30 -9.77 10.95
C THR A 48 18.50 -9.33 9.49
N LEU A 49 17.59 -8.54 8.95
CA LEU A 49 17.65 -8.04 7.56
C LEU A 49 18.58 -6.83 7.48
N ALA A 50 19.59 -6.92 6.63
CA ALA A 50 20.51 -5.80 6.35
C ALA A 50 19.76 -4.54 5.88
N ASP A 51 18.62 -4.72 5.20
CA ASP A 51 17.80 -3.63 4.66
C ASP A 51 16.77 -3.07 5.66
N THR A 52 16.89 -3.38 6.96
CA THR A 52 15.96 -2.90 8.02
C THR A 52 15.76 -1.38 7.95
N ALA A 53 16.83 -0.60 7.71
CA ALA A 53 16.74 0.85 7.53
C ALA A 53 15.78 1.26 6.40
N GLY A 54 15.78 0.54 5.28
CA GLY A 54 14.90 0.78 4.14
C GLY A 54 13.43 0.53 4.48
N TYR A 55 13.14 -0.53 5.23
CA TYR A 55 11.77 -0.82 5.69
C TYR A 55 11.26 0.23 6.68
N LEU A 56 12.12 0.69 7.61
CA LEU A 56 11.76 1.78 8.53
C LEU A 56 11.44 3.07 7.78
N LYS A 57 12.24 3.43 6.76
CA LYS A 57 11.96 4.60 5.90
C LYS A 57 10.62 4.49 5.19
N ALA A 58 10.33 3.33 4.62
CA ALA A 58 9.04 3.09 3.94
C ALA A 58 7.85 3.25 4.89
N ILE A 59 7.96 2.76 6.13
CA ILE A 59 6.91 2.93 7.15
C ILE A 59 6.76 4.41 7.56
N ALA A 60 7.88 5.12 7.79
CA ALA A 60 7.84 6.54 8.13
C ALA A 60 7.19 7.37 7.00
N GLU A 61 7.49 7.05 5.75
CA GLU A 61 6.88 7.71 4.59
C GLU A 61 5.37 7.43 4.49
N ALA A 62 4.97 6.17 4.69
CA ALA A 62 3.55 5.81 4.73
C ALA A 62 2.80 6.57 5.85
N ALA A 63 3.44 6.73 7.02
CA ALA A 63 2.87 7.48 8.13
C ALA A 63 2.76 8.99 7.82
N ARG A 64 3.74 9.60 7.13
CA ARG A 64 3.67 11.00 6.66
C ARG A 64 2.51 11.19 5.67
N ASN A 65 2.39 10.27 4.72
CA ASN A 65 1.34 10.34 3.72
C ASN A 65 -0.04 10.20 4.38
N ALA A 66 -0.17 9.35 5.40
CA ALA A 66 -1.40 9.20 6.16
C ALA A 66 -1.81 10.49 6.90
N GLN A 67 -0.87 11.34 7.32
CA GLN A 67 -1.17 12.63 7.96
C GLN A 67 -1.87 13.63 7.02
N GLN A 68 -1.78 13.43 5.71
CA GLN A 68 -2.45 14.27 4.71
C GLN A 68 -3.88 13.80 4.42
N ASN A 69 -4.25 12.60 4.86
CA ASN A 69 -5.57 12.07 4.67
C ASN A 69 -6.55 12.63 5.70
N GLN A 70 -7.84 12.60 5.35
CA GLN A 70 -8.88 12.96 6.31
C GLN A 70 -8.89 11.95 7.47
N ALA A 71 -8.78 12.46 8.69
CA ALA A 71 -8.89 11.62 9.88
C ALA A 71 -10.31 11.07 10.04
N VAL A 72 -10.41 9.81 10.43
CA VAL A 72 -11.67 9.15 10.79
C VAL A 72 -11.73 9.00 12.32
N GLU A 73 -12.84 9.42 12.91
CA GLU A 73 -13.09 9.24 14.34
C GLU A 73 -13.42 7.76 14.61
N PHE A 74 -12.69 7.14 15.51
CA PHE A 74 -12.96 5.77 15.97
C PHE A 74 -13.24 5.77 17.46
N ASN A 75 -14.47 5.35 17.84
CA ASN A 75 -14.95 5.33 19.22
C ASN A 75 -14.94 3.91 19.83
N GLY A 76 -14.41 2.93 19.11
CA GLY A 76 -14.30 1.53 19.56
C GLY A 76 -13.02 1.24 20.36
N ASP A 77 -12.83 -0.01 20.68
CA ASP A 77 -11.61 -0.51 21.34
C ASP A 77 -10.48 -0.64 20.30
N SER A 78 -9.49 0.24 20.38
CA SER A 78 -8.35 0.24 19.46
C SER A 78 -7.50 -1.04 19.53
N SER A 79 -7.59 -1.82 20.62
CA SER A 79 -6.92 -3.11 20.74
C SER A 79 -7.52 -4.19 19.84
N GLN A 80 -8.71 -3.98 19.29
CA GLN A 80 -9.39 -4.87 18.36
C GLN A 80 -9.12 -4.53 16.90
N LEU A 81 -8.40 -3.42 16.62
CA LEU A 81 -8.09 -3.02 15.27
C LEU A 81 -7.12 -4.00 14.60
N GLN A 82 -7.47 -4.40 13.38
CA GLN A 82 -6.68 -5.29 12.53
C GLN A 82 -6.49 -4.67 11.16
N LEU A 83 -5.25 -4.60 10.69
CA LEU A 83 -4.90 -4.13 9.35
C LEU A 83 -4.51 -5.33 8.48
N ASN A 84 -5.05 -5.38 7.27
CA ASN A 84 -4.62 -6.35 6.27
C ASN A 84 -4.55 -5.72 4.88
N VAL A 85 -3.75 -6.34 4.00
CA VAL A 85 -3.58 -5.95 2.60
C VAL A 85 -3.94 -7.14 1.72
N ALA A 86 -4.65 -6.87 0.64
CA ALA A 86 -4.99 -7.85 -0.37
C ALA A 86 -4.61 -7.35 -1.77
N TYR A 87 -4.44 -8.30 -2.69
CA TYR A 87 -4.21 -8.04 -4.10
C TYR A 87 -5.33 -8.66 -4.91
N ALA A 88 -5.82 -7.92 -5.91
CA ALA A 88 -6.91 -8.33 -6.78
C ALA A 88 -6.68 -7.84 -8.21
N ALA A 89 -7.47 -8.32 -9.15
CA ALA A 89 -7.51 -7.86 -10.53
C ALA A 89 -8.83 -7.11 -10.78
N ALA A 90 -9.00 -5.94 -10.20
CA ALA A 90 -10.24 -5.18 -10.31
C ALA A 90 -10.47 -4.60 -11.72
N HIS A 91 -9.42 -4.43 -12.52
CA HIS A 91 -9.49 -3.86 -13.88
C HIS A 91 -8.89 -4.81 -14.93
N GLY A 92 -9.41 -6.02 -15.00
CA GLY A 92 -9.02 -7.01 -16.01
C GLY A 92 -7.59 -7.53 -15.84
N ASP A 93 -6.92 -7.84 -16.96
CA ASP A 93 -5.63 -8.51 -17.02
C ASP A 93 -4.43 -7.56 -17.21
N LYS A 94 -4.65 -6.25 -17.24
CA LYS A 94 -3.61 -5.24 -17.52
C LYS A 94 -3.06 -4.55 -16.28
N CYS A 95 -3.65 -4.81 -15.14
CA CYS A 95 -3.30 -4.17 -13.88
C CYS A 95 -3.57 -5.11 -12.70
N PHE A 96 -3.05 -4.74 -11.55
CA PHE A 96 -3.48 -5.33 -10.29
C PHE A 96 -3.85 -4.22 -9.31
N THR A 97 -4.79 -4.52 -8.44
CA THR A 97 -5.29 -3.64 -7.40
C THR A 97 -4.70 -4.06 -6.07
N THR A 98 -4.17 -3.11 -5.32
CA THR A 98 -3.84 -3.27 -3.91
C THR A 98 -4.97 -2.65 -3.08
N ALA A 99 -5.51 -3.41 -2.14
CA ALA A 99 -6.46 -2.91 -1.17
C ALA A 99 -5.95 -3.15 0.25
N ALA A 100 -6.06 -2.15 1.12
CA ALA A 100 -5.83 -2.29 2.55
C ALA A 100 -7.13 -2.00 3.29
N ALA A 101 -7.38 -2.75 4.36
CA ALA A 101 -8.53 -2.53 5.24
C ALA A 101 -8.08 -2.58 6.70
N LEU A 102 -8.49 -1.56 7.46
CA LEU A 102 -8.43 -1.53 8.91
C LEU A 102 -9.83 -1.88 9.42
N THR A 103 -9.96 -2.92 10.23
CA THR A 103 -11.22 -3.41 10.76
C THR A 103 -11.20 -3.51 12.27
N ASP A 104 -12.37 -3.52 12.91
CA ASP A 104 -12.54 -3.88 14.33
C ASP A 104 -12.98 -5.34 14.53
N GLY A 105 -12.89 -6.15 13.45
CA GLY A 105 -13.36 -7.53 13.40
C GLY A 105 -14.76 -7.71 12.86
N GLU A 106 -15.58 -6.67 12.86
CA GLU A 106 -16.97 -6.67 12.35
C GLU A 106 -17.15 -5.63 11.23
N ASN A 107 -16.57 -4.44 11.39
CA ASN A 107 -16.75 -3.31 10.50
C ASN A 107 -15.43 -2.89 9.85
N ILE A 108 -15.54 -2.33 8.65
CA ILE A 108 -14.44 -1.66 7.95
C ILE A 108 -14.33 -0.24 8.52
N ILE A 109 -13.26 0.03 9.26
CA ILE A 109 -13.03 1.36 9.86
C ILE A 109 -12.43 2.30 8.83
N LEU A 110 -11.44 1.82 8.10
CA LEU A 110 -10.79 2.53 6.99
C LEU A 110 -10.44 1.55 5.88
N SER A 111 -10.53 2.03 4.66
CA SER A 111 -10.05 1.30 3.49
C SER A 111 -9.14 2.19 2.63
N TYR A 112 -8.26 1.55 1.89
CA TYR A 112 -7.38 2.18 0.90
C TYR A 112 -7.36 1.31 -0.34
N ILE A 113 -7.43 1.94 -1.51
CA ILE A 113 -7.35 1.26 -2.82
C ILE A 113 -6.34 2.00 -3.67
N ASP A 114 -5.47 1.27 -4.33
CA ASP A 114 -4.68 1.74 -5.47
C ASP A 114 -4.61 0.67 -6.54
N ASP A 115 -4.42 1.07 -7.77
CA ASP A 115 -4.36 0.20 -8.93
C ASP A 115 -3.05 0.45 -9.69
N PHE A 116 -2.36 -0.61 -10.04
CA PHE A 116 -1.03 -0.54 -10.66
C PHE A 116 -1.08 -1.07 -12.08
N GLN A 117 -0.52 -0.31 -13.00
CA GLN A 117 -0.49 -0.64 -14.41
C GLN A 117 0.87 -0.27 -15.03
N PHE A 118 1.31 -1.06 -16.00
CA PHE A 118 2.42 -0.66 -16.84
C PHE A 118 2.00 0.43 -17.84
N ILE A 119 2.74 1.53 -17.83
CA ILE A 119 2.53 2.68 -18.71
C ILE A 119 3.84 2.93 -19.47
N SER A 120 3.78 3.44 -20.69
CA SER A 120 4.97 3.80 -21.47
C SER A 120 5.86 4.76 -20.68
N SER A 121 7.16 4.49 -20.68
CA SER A 121 8.17 5.37 -20.10
C SER A 121 8.36 6.69 -20.87
N ASP A 122 7.80 6.80 -22.07
CA ASP A 122 7.78 8.04 -22.87
C ASP A 122 6.69 9.02 -22.42
N GLU A 123 5.78 8.57 -21.54
CA GLU A 123 4.71 9.41 -20.97
C GLU A 123 5.22 10.15 -19.73
N ASP A 124 4.57 11.25 -19.39
CA ASP A 124 4.88 12.01 -18.17
C ASP A 124 4.26 11.32 -16.93
N VAL A 125 4.93 10.26 -16.48
CA VAL A 125 4.49 9.43 -15.37
C VAL A 125 5.63 9.10 -14.41
N THR A 126 5.28 8.85 -13.16
CA THR A 126 6.20 8.38 -12.12
C THR A 126 6.00 6.89 -11.89
N GLY A 127 7.01 6.10 -12.22
CA GLY A 127 7.04 4.66 -11.91
C GLY A 127 7.22 4.39 -10.42
N VAL A 128 6.76 3.21 -9.97
CA VAL A 128 7.14 2.74 -8.63
C VAL A 128 8.67 2.56 -8.56
N PRO A 129 9.27 2.66 -7.37
CA PRO A 129 10.71 2.54 -7.21
C PRO A 129 11.28 1.31 -7.90
N ASN A 130 12.35 1.48 -8.67
CA ASN A 130 13.06 0.44 -9.43
C ASN A 130 12.26 -0.22 -10.57
N SER A 131 11.09 0.28 -10.96
CA SER A 131 10.34 -0.28 -12.09
C SER A 131 11.00 -0.02 -13.45
N ASP A 132 11.91 0.94 -13.51
CA ASP A 132 12.78 1.27 -14.64
C ASP A 132 14.21 0.70 -14.52
N ALA A 133 14.45 -0.15 -13.54
CA ALA A 133 15.75 -0.75 -13.22
C ALA A 133 15.63 -2.28 -13.11
N GLY A 134 16.53 -2.92 -12.37
CA GLY A 134 16.61 -4.38 -12.25
C GLY A 134 15.32 -5.08 -11.84
N PHE A 135 14.48 -4.45 -11.05
CA PHE A 135 13.14 -4.97 -10.72
C PHE A 135 12.25 -5.09 -11.97
N GLY A 136 12.31 -4.11 -12.89
CA GLY A 136 11.54 -4.09 -14.13
C GLY A 136 12.17 -4.83 -15.32
N GLU A 137 13.40 -5.33 -15.20
CA GLU A 137 14.22 -5.84 -16.31
C GLU A 137 13.57 -6.97 -17.12
N ASN A 138 12.68 -7.75 -16.54
CA ASN A 138 12.00 -8.87 -17.19
C ASN A 138 10.57 -8.53 -17.67
N TYR A 139 10.16 -7.29 -17.56
CA TYR A 139 8.89 -6.79 -18.10
C TYR A 139 9.10 -6.25 -19.54
N ALA A 140 8.02 -5.82 -20.17
CA ALA A 140 8.11 -5.29 -21.53
C ALA A 140 8.98 -4.03 -21.60
N ASP A 141 9.85 -3.94 -22.64
CA ASP A 141 10.67 -2.77 -22.86
C ASP A 141 9.82 -1.49 -23.03
N GLY A 142 10.35 -0.39 -22.54
CA GLY A 142 9.73 0.94 -22.70
C GLY A 142 8.49 1.17 -21.85
N VAL A 143 8.31 0.41 -20.76
CA VAL A 143 7.23 0.62 -19.80
C VAL A 143 7.75 0.67 -18.37
N VAL A 144 7.04 1.39 -17.51
CA VAL A 144 7.27 1.43 -16.06
C VAL A 144 5.98 1.07 -15.33
N LEU A 145 6.10 0.42 -14.18
CA LEU A 145 4.95 0.10 -13.34
C LEU A 145 4.53 1.35 -12.56
N CYS A 146 3.31 1.80 -12.75
CA CYS A 146 2.78 3.04 -12.19
C CYS A 146 1.60 2.77 -11.25
N SER A 147 1.59 3.45 -10.09
CA SER A 147 0.41 3.67 -9.28
C SER A 147 -0.52 4.66 -9.97
N LYS A 148 -1.81 4.35 -10.07
CA LYS A 148 -2.80 5.28 -10.64
C LYS A 148 -3.06 6.47 -9.73
N ARG A 149 -2.93 6.31 -8.41
CA ARG A 149 -3.04 7.44 -7.47
C ARG A 149 -1.88 8.42 -7.62
N VAL A 150 -0.66 7.94 -7.71
CA VAL A 150 0.52 8.80 -7.92
C VAL A 150 0.44 9.53 -9.26
N ASN A 151 -0.12 8.89 -10.29
CA ASN A 151 -0.25 9.41 -11.65
C ASN A 151 -1.69 9.84 -11.97
N THR A 152 -2.40 10.39 -10.99
CA THR A 152 -3.83 10.71 -11.13
C THR A 152 -4.12 11.70 -12.27
N GLU A 153 -3.26 12.69 -12.49
CA GLU A 153 -3.42 13.68 -13.57
C GLU A 153 -3.36 12.99 -14.94
N TYR A 154 -2.32 12.23 -15.20
CA TYR A 154 -2.15 11.49 -16.45
C TYR A 154 -3.30 10.51 -16.69
N TYR A 155 -3.59 9.68 -15.68
CA TYR A 155 -4.60 8.63 -15.83
C TYR A 155 -6.01 9.21 -16.01
N SER A 156 -6.36 10.24 -15.25
CA SER A 156 -7.67 10.91 -15.33
C SER A 156 -7.87 11.65 -16.67
N ALA A 157 -6.81 12.28 -17.20
CA ALA A 157 -6.85 12.86 -18.54
C ALA A 157 -7.14 11.80 -19.61
N ASN A 158 -6.53 10.63 -19.50
CA ASN A 158 -6.82 9.49 -20.39
C ASN A 158 -8.26 8.98 -20.24
N MET A 159 -8.77 8.85 -19.01
CA MET A 159 -10.16 8.44 -18.74
C MET A 159 -11.14 9.43 -19.32
N SER A 160 -10.90 10.74 -19.17
CA SER A 160 -11.74 11.79 -19.72
C SER A 160 -11.74 11.78 -21.25
N SER A 161 -10.55 11.73 -21.86
CA SER A 161 -10.42 11.82 -23.33
C SER A 161 -10.93 10.58 -24.06
N LYS A 162 -10.74 9.38 -23.50
CA LYS A 162 -11.10 8.10 -24.12
C LYS A 162 -12.46 7.57 -23.70
N GLY A 163 -12.90 7.87 -22.48
CA GLY A 163 -14.13 7.34 -21.88
C GLY A 163 -15.14 8.39 -21.44
N GLY A 164 -14.82 9.69 -21.58
CA GLY A 164 -15.71 10.78 -21.16
C GLY A 164 -15.88 10.86 -19.64
N ALA A 165 -14.94 10.32 -18.86
CA ALA A 165 -15.01 10.39 -17.40
C ALA A 165 -14.95 11.84 -16.92
N THR A 166 -15.80 12.15 -15.94
CA THR A 166 -15.91 13.49 -15.32
C THR A 166 -15.35 13.54 -13.92
N VAL A 167 -14.99 12.38 -13.34
CA VAL A 167 -14.37 12.23 -12.03
C VAL A 167 -12.98 11.63 -12.21
N THR A 168 -12.01 12.14 -11.48
CA THR A 168 -10.63 11.64 -11.49
C THR A 168 -10.53 10.23 -10.93
N ILE A 169 -9.44 9.51 -11.22
CA ILE A 169 -9.28 8.13 -10.75
C ILE A 169 -9.18 8.07 -9.23
N ASP A 170 -8.42 8.97 -8.61
CA ASP A 170 -8.33 9.09 -7.16
C ASP A 170 -9.68 9.47 -6.53
N GLY A 171 -10.45 10.38 -7.16
CA GLY A 171 -11.80 10.72 -6.73
C GLY A 171 -12.76 9.52 -6.76
N ASN A 172 -12.64 8.63 -7.76
CA ASN A 172 -13.40 7.37 -7.80
C ASN A 172 -12.98 6.43 -6.67
N PHE A 173 -11.67 6.27 -6.43
CA PHE A 173 -11.17 5.44 -5.32
C PHE A 173 -11.63 5.97 -3.98
N ASP A 174 -11.58 7.29 -3.78
CA ASP A 174 -12.03 7.94 -2.55
C ASP A 174 -13.55 7.77 -2.33
N ALA A 175 -14.34 7.84 -3.40
CA ALA A 175 -15.79 7.59 -3.30
C ALA A 175 -16.09 6.15 -2.85
N ILE A 176 -15.38 5.15 -3.40
CA ILE A 176 -15.51 3.75 -3.00
C ILE A 176 -15.09 3.57 -1.54
N GLN A 177 -13.95 4.10 -1.14
CA GLN A 177 -13.43 4.03 0.22
C GLN A 177 -14.41 4.66 1.22
N ASN A 178 -14.90 5.85 0.92
CA ASN A 178 -15.86 6.56 1.78
C ASN A 178 -17.18 5.81 1.90
N HIS A 179 -17.60 5.10 0.85
CA HIS A 179 -18.80 4.26 0.90
C HIS A 179 -18.63 3.04 1.80
N LEU A 180 -17.43 2.44 1.79
CA LEU A 180 -17.12 1.24 2.57
C LEU A 180 -16.79 1.55 4.04
N ASN A 181 -16.22 2.71 4.33
CA ASN A 181 -15.83 3.09 5.69
C ASN A 181 -17.03 3.17 6.62
N GLY A 182 -17.00 2.43 7.71
CA GLY A 182 -18.11 2.26 8.67
C GLY A 182 -19.09 1.15 8.30
N MET A 183 -18.97 0.51 7.13
CA MET A 183 -19.84 -0.59 6.72
C MET A 183 -19.41 -1.90 7.40
N SER A 184 -20.36 -2.77 7.69
CA SER A 184 -20.03 -4.12 8.14
C SER A 184 -19.34 -4.92 7.02
N ILE A 185 -18.43 -5.82 7.38
CA ILE A 185 -17.76 -6.71 6.43
C ILE A 185 -18.79 -7.56 5.67
N ALA A 186 -19.87 -7.97 6.35
CA ALA A 186 -20.95 -8.75 5.75
C ALA A 186 -21.69 -7.95 4.66
N ASP A 187 -22.04 -6.68 4.94
CA ASP A 187 -22.73 -5.82 3.98
C ASP A 187 -21.82 -5.46 2.79
N ALA A 188 -20.54 -5.18 3.04
CA ALA A 188 -19.57 -4.93 1.99
C ALA A 188 -19.39 -6.17 1.07
N THR A 189 -19.38 -7.37 1.63
CA THR A 189 -19.34 -8.62 0.87
C THR A 189 -20.61 -8.79 0.03
N ALA A 190 -21.78 -8.55 0.63
CA ALA A 190 -23.05 -8.65 -0.09
C ALA A 190 -23.17 -7.61 -1.22
N LEU A 191 -22.57 -6.42 -1.03
CA LEU A 191 -22.51 -5.39 -2.07
C LEU A 191 -21.67 -5.86 -3.26
N ALA A 192 -20.51 -6.46 -3.02
CA ALA A 192 -19.62 -6.95 -4.07
C ALA A 192 -20.24 -8.10 -4.93
N ASP A 193 -21.19 -8.85 -4.35
CA ASP A 193 -21.89 -9.94 -5.04
C ASP A 193 -23.06 -9.44 -5.93
N GLN A 194 -23.38 -8.15 -5.92
CA GLN A 194 -24.44 -7.60 -6.77
C GLN A 194 -23.95 -7.41 -8.21
N GLU A 195 -24.84 -7.67 -9.18
CA GLU A 195 -24.58 -7.26 -10.57
C GLU A 195 -24.61 -5.73 -10.67
N ASN A 196 -23.48 -5.10 -10.98
CA ASN A 196 -23.28 -3.66 -11.03
C ASN A 196 -23.53 -2.98 -9.65
N PRO A 197 -22.70 -3.24 -8.64
CA PRO A 197 -22.78 -2.61 -7.33
C PRO A 197 -22.51 -1.10 -7.37
#